data_11b97fbb7f5c86ce766143c08b2375cc
#
_entry.id   11b97fbb7f5c86ce766143c08b2375cc
#
_cell.length_a   1.000
_cell.length_b   1.000
_cell.length_c   1.000
_cell.angle_alpha   90.00
_cell.angle_beta   90.00
_cell.angle_gamma   90.00
#
_symmetry.space_group_name_H-M   'P 1'
#
loop_
_entity.id
_entity.type
_entity.pdbx_description
1 polymer ?
#
loop_
_entity_poly.entity_id
_entity_poly.type
_entity_poly.pdbx_seq_one_letter_code
_entity_poly.pdbx_strand_id
1 'polypeptide(L)'
;VPIFHFSLTLLCSLLCLTTFYCRANTQGHIPSVRFAVNTPGSAPYLYYDESAKRYQGVVVDFFNADELSSQFRVVYLDSNRARSEDLLKSSSVDLFLSSESWISKPSSFLFSEELIKHESYIYSTTNFEGPFVPEENVSSSICTRYGFVYPALTPYFDREENNIDRVDSSSQSTMAMMLSRGRCDFAIMNEHNARSVMFDPKFCSTEFYQSPNVISRVSLVFVIRSGFTSLIDKIDIALKHFVESGQRQLSFERHSGVNQFPKAKC
;
A
#
# COMPACT_ATOMS: atom_id res chain seq x y z
N VAL A 1 -21.06 -83.17 39.38
CA VAL A 1 -20.96 -82.49 38.10
C VAL A 1 -21.19 -81.01 38.34
N PRO A 2 -20.20 -80.14 38.18
CA PRO A 2 -20.46 -78.76 37.90
C PRO A 2 -19.55 -78.24 36.78
N ILE A 3 -20.11 -77.67 35.76
CA ILE A 3 -19.43 -76.82 34.79
C ILE A 3 -20.50 -75.86 34.34
N PHE A 4 -20.36 -74.58 34.65
CA PHE A 4 -20.89 -73.46 33.92
C PHE A 4 -20.91 -72.15 34.78
N HIS A 5 -19.75 -71.58 35.02
CA HIS A 5 -19.70 -70.20 35.55
C HIS A 5 -18.38 -69.51 35.18
N PHE A 6 -17.92 -69.60 33.97
CA PHE A 6 -16.66 -68.95 33.60
C PHE A 6 -16.72 -68.18 32.24
N SER A 7 -17.92 -67.80 31.80
CA SER A 7 -18.00 -67.14 30.47
C SER A 7 -18.68 -65.78 30.43
N LEU A 8 -19.04 -65.16 31.56
CA LEU A 8 -19.78 -63.89 31.54
C LEU A 8 -18.95 -62.68 31.98
N THR A 9 -17.77 -62.89 32.57
CA THR A 9 -16.90 -61.77 33.03
C THR A 9 -15.89 -61.31 31.99
N LEU A 10 -15.70 -62.03 30.90
CA LEU A 10 -14.74 -61.65 29.84
C LEU A 10 -15.35 -60.78 28.75
N LEU A 11 -16.67 -60.64 28.68
CA LEU A 11 -17.34 -59.83 27.64
C LEU A 11 -17.56 -58.38 28.04
N CYS A 12 -17.49 -58.05 29.34
CA CYS A 12 -17.64 -56.64 29.81
C CYS A 12 -16.34 -55.83 29.80
N SER A 13 -15.18 -56.44 29.72
CA SER A 13 -13.89 -55.73 29.67
C SER A 13 -13.45 -55.34 28.26
N LEU A 14 -14.10 -55.82 27.22
CA LEU A 14 -13.74 -55.48 25.83
C LEU A 14 -14.53 -54.30 25.25
N LEU A 15 -15.60 -53.86 25.94
CA LEU A 15 -16.42 -52.71 25.48
C LEU A 15 -15.95 -51.33 26.03
N CYS A 16 -14.99 -51.28 26.91
CA CYS A 16 -14.49 -50.03 27.48
C CYS A 16 -13.25 -49.42 26.78
N LEU A 17 -12.74 -50.04 25.72
CA LEU A 17 -11.49 -49.62 25.07
C LEU A 17 -11.66 -48.91 23.71
N THR A 18 -12.89 -48.60 23.27
CA THR A 18 -13.11 -47.96 21.97
C THR A 18 -13.62 -46.52 22.01
N THR A 19 -13.55 -45.84 23.15
CA THR A 19 -13.68 -44.39 23.14
C THR A 19 -12.32 -43.74 22.94
N PHE A 20 -11.58 -44.12 21.90
CA PHE A 20 -10.58 -43.23 21.36
C PHE A 20 -11.32 -42.03 20.79
N TYR A 21 -11.33 -40.96 21.56
CA TYR A 21 -11.69 -39.61 21.09
C TYR A 21 -10.89 -39.36 19.82
N CYS A 22 -11.52 -39.49 18.68
CA CYS A 22 -11.10 -38.82 17.46
C CYS A 22 -11.25 -37.32 17.75
N ARG A 23 -10.28 -36.72 18.43
CA ARG A 23 -10.08 -35.27 18.38
C ARG A 23 -9.74 -35.01 16.94
N ALA A 24 -10.77 -34.70 16.15
CA ALA A 24 -10.58 -34.03 14.89
C ALA A 24 -9.71 -32.80 15.23
N ASN A 25 -8.44 -32.86 14.82
CA ASN A 25 -7.54 -31.73 14.85
C ASN A 25 -8.11 -30.79 13.79
N THR A 26 -9.10 -29.97 14.16
CA THR A 26 -9.52 -28.81 13.40
C THR A 26 -8.33 -27.87 13.41
N GLN A 27 -7.33 -28.15 12.58
CA GLN A 27 -6.44 -27.11 12.14
C GLN A 27 -7.35 -26.03 11.57
N GLY A 28 -7.56 -24.98 12.39
CA GLY A 28 -8.43 -23.86 12.02
C GLY A 28 -7.93 -23.33 10.68
N HIS A 29 -8.72 -23.52 9.65
CA HIS A 29 -8.40 -22.98 8.32
C HIS A 29 -8.35 -21.47 8.45
N ILE A 30 -7.14 -20.90 8.43
CA ILE A 30 -6.96 -19.45 8.44
C ILE A 30 -7.52 -18.91 7.10
N PRO A 31 -8.59 -18.11 7.13
CA PRO A 31 -9.21 -17.61 5.91
C PRO A 31 -8.25 -16.74 5.10
N SER A 32 -8.41 -16.74 3.79
CA SER A 32 -7.63 -15.88 2.90
C SER A 32 -8.39 -14.61 2.57
N VAL A 33 -7.68 -13.48 2.59
CA VAL A 33 -8.15 -12.17 2.17
C VAL A 33 -7.38 -11.77 0.91
N ARG A 34 -8.09 -11.41 -0.16
CA ARG A 34 -7.54 -11.11 -1.47
C ARG A 34 -7.32 -9.61 -1.62
N PHE A 35 -6.07 -9.22 -1.83
CA PHE A 35 -5.63 -7.83 -1.98
C PHE A 35 -5.31 -7.53 -3.45
N ALA A 36 -6.00 -6.54 -4.06
CA ALA A 36 -5.65 -6.09 -5.40
C ALA A 36 -4.45 -5.13 -5.36
N VAL A 37 -3.41 -5.46 -6.10
CA VAL A 37 -2.19 -4.64 -6.22
C VAL A 37 -2.22 -3.88 -7.53
N ASN A 38 -1.98 -2.58 -7.48
CA ASN A 38 -1.75 -1.79 -8.68
C ASN A 38 -0.32 -2.05 -9.17
N THR A 39 -0.15 -3.14 -9.92
CA THR A 39 1.15 -3.68 -10.37
C THR A 39 1.90 -2.69 -11.28
N PRO A 40 3.23 -2.57 -11.11
CA PRO A 40 4.14 -3.35 -10.27
C PRO A 40 4.19 -2.90 -8.80
N GLY A 41 3.30 -2.00 -8.39
CA GLY A 41 3.28 -1.39 -7.08
C GLY A 41 4.17 -0.15 -6.98
N SER A 42 4.33 0.35 -5.78
CA SER A 42 5.15 1.53 -5.48
C SER A 42 5.74 1.43 -4.08
N ALA A 43 7.07 1.43 -4.00
CA ALA A 43 7.73 1.58 -2.73
C ALA A 43 7.42 2.98 -2.15
N PRO A 44 7.30 3.10 -0.84
CA PRO A 44 7.45 2.07 0.19
C PRO A 44 6.17 1.30 0.52
N TYR A 45 5.04 1.59 -0.12
CA TYR A 45 3.71 1.12 0.29
C TYR A 45 3.51 -0.37 0.06
N LEU A 46 3.53 -0.77 -1.20
CA LEU A 46 3.36 -2.16 -1.64
C LEU A 46 3.99 -2.31 -3.01
N TYR A 47 5.01 -3.14 -3.15
CA TYR A 47 5.74 -3.35 -4.40
C TYR A 47 6.25 -4.79 -4.50
N TYR A 48 6.44 -5.25 -5.73
CA TYR A 48 7.03 -6.55 -5.97
C TYR A 48 8.55 -6.44 -5.98
N ASP A 49 9.20 -7.25 -5.14
CA ASP A 49 10.66 -7.36 -5.09
C ASP A 49 11.10 -8.51 -6.00
N GLU A 50 11.74 -8.16 -7.10
CA GLU A 50 12.21 -9.12 -8.10
C GLU A 50 13.27 -10.08 -7.56
N SER A 51 14.08 -9.64 -6.61
CA SER A 51 15.14 -10.47 -6.00
C SER A 51 14.56 -11.47 -5.01
N ALA A 52 13.62 -11.04 -4.20
CA ALA A 52 12.94 -11.87 -3.20
C ALA A 52 11.73 -12.65 -3.77
N LYS A 53 11.33 -12.37 -5.02
CA LYS A 53 10.16 -12.97 -5.71
C LYS A 53 8.88 -12.90 -4.89
N ARG A 54 8.64 -11.79 -4.23
CA ARG A 54 7.46 -11.58 -3.38
C ARG A 54 7.12 -10.10 -3.24
N TYR A 55 5.88 -9.84 -2.84
CA TYR A 55 5.47 -8.51 -2.44
C TYR A 55 6.11 -8.10 -1.13
N GLN A 56 6.49 -6.82 -1.02
CA GLN A 56 7.05 -6.16 0.14
C GLN A 56 6.44 -4.77 0.32
N GLY A 57 6.74 -4.11 1.44
CA GLY A 57 6.31 -2.76 1.75
C GLY A 57 5.48 -2.67 3.02
N VAL A 58 5.10 -1.46 3.38
CA VAL A 58 4.37 -1.15 4.62
C VAL A 58 3.07 -1.93 4.74
N VAL A 59 2.36 -2.13 3.62
CA VAL A 59 1.12 -2.94 3.60
C VAL A 59 1.40 -4.40 3.97
N VAL A 60 2.50 -4.96 3.46
CA VAL A 60 2.89 -6.34 3.79
C VAL A 60 3.27 -6.47 5.26
N ASP A 61 4.08 -5.52 5.77
CA ASP A 61 4.47 -5.49 7.18
C ASP A 61 3.25 -5.37 8.10
N PHE A 62 2.29 -4.51 7.75
CA PHE A 62 1.06 -4.34 8.50
C PHE A 62 0.24 -5.64 8.58
N PHE A 63 0.02 -6.32 7.46
CA PHE A 63 -0.76 -7.55 7.45
C PHE A 63 -0.02 -8.76 8.03
N ASN A 64 1.30 -8.71 8.13
CA ASN A 64 2.11 -9.74 8.79
C ASN A 64 2.28 -9.48 10.30
N ALA A 65 1.79 -8.38 10.84
CA ALA A 65 1.75 -8.16 12.27
C ALA A 65 0.90 -9.26 12.96
N ASP A 66 1.30 -9.65 14.16
CA ASP A 66 0.73 -10.81 14.89
C ASP A 66 -0.80 -10.75 15.03
N GLU A 67 -1.36 -9.55 15.21
CA GLU A 67 -2.81 -9.35 15.35
C GLU A 67 -3.60 -9.81 14.12
N LEU A 68 -3.06 -9.62 12.92
CA LEU A 68 -3.76 -9.94 11.68
C LEU A 68 -3.33 -11.28 11.09
N SER A 69 -2.04 -11.60 11.15
CA SER A 69 -1.48 -12.83 10.57
C SER A 69 -2.03 -14.11 11.20
N SER A 70 -2.44 -14.04 12.46
CA SER A 70 -3.13 -15.12 13.17
C SER A 70 -4.61 -15.28 12.76
N GLN A 71 -5.23 -14.25 12.17
CA GLN A 71 -6.65 -14.23 11.85
C GLN A 71 -6.95 -14.53 10.40
N PHE A 72 -6.07 -14.10 9.47
CA PHE A 72 -6.20 -14.39 8.03
C PHE A 72 -4.85 -14.26 7.32
N ARG A 73 -4.77 -14.87 6.15
CA ARG A 73 -3.63 -14.75 5.24
C ARG A 73 -3.99 -13.85 4.07
N VAL A 74 -3.13 -12.88 3.73
CA VAL A 74 -3.32 -12.04 2.55
C VAL A 74 -2.77 -12.72 1.29
N VAL A 75 -3.56 -12.71 0.23
CA VAL A 75 -3.17 -13.13 -1.12
C VAL A 75 -3.15 -11.91 -2.01
N TYR A 76 -1.97 -11.52 -2.47
CA TYR A 76 -1.80 -10.37 -3.35
C TYR A 76 -2.08 -10.78 -4.80
N LEU A 77 -2.96 -10.02 -5.47
CA LEU A 77 -3.40 -10.29 -6.85
C LEU A 77 -3.10 -9.08 -7.72
N ASP A 78 -2.42 -9.33 -8.82
CA ASP A 78 -2.09 -8.30 -9.80
C ASP A 78 -3.34 -7.67 -10.40
N SER A 79 -3.34 -6.36 -10.42
CA SER A 79 -4.42 -5.55 -10.96
C SER A 79 -3.86 -4.24 -11.52
N ASN A 80 -4.74 -3.34 -11.87
CA ASN A 80 -4.43 -1.94 -12.11
C ASN A 80 -5.50 -1.07 -11.45
N ARG A 81 -5.19 0.22 -11.30
CA ARG A 81 -6.08 1.16 -10.62
C ARG A 81 -7.50 1.19 -11.19
N ALA A 82 -7.62 1.20 -12.52
CA ALA A 82 -8.94 1.28 -13.18
C ALA A 82 -9.83 0.06 -12.90
N ARG A 83 -9.23 -1.12 -12.70
CA ARG A 83 -9.96 -2.38 -12.46
C ARG A 83 -10.23 -2.67 -11.00
N SER A 84 -9.51 -2.07 -10.05
CA SER A 84 -9.58 -2.44 -8.63
C SER A 84 -10.99 -2.23 -8.04
N GLU A 85 -11.69 -1.15 -8.41
CA GLU A 85 -13.06 -0.92 -7.98
C GLU A 85 -14.04 -1.98 -8.52
N ASP A 86 -13.91 -2.39 -9.77
CA ASP A 86 -14.77 -3.41 -10.38
C ASP A 86 -14.50 -4.80 -9.79
N LEU A 87 -13.24 -5.11 -9.47
CA LEU A 87 -12.87 -6.35 -8.79
C LEU A 87 -13.46 -6.40 -7.36
N LEU A 88 -13.54 -5.27 -6.64
CA LEU A 88 -14.23 -5.20 -5.35
C LEU A 88 -15.74 -5.42 -5.51
N LYS A 89 -16.39 -4.75 -6.49
CA LYS A 89 -17.83 -4.88 -6.76
C LYS A 89 -18.21 -6.32 -7.12
N SER A 90 -17.38 -7.00 -7.91
CA SER A 90 -17.59 -8.40 -8.29
C SER A 90 -17.17 -9.40 -7.20
N SER A 91 -16.69 -8.93 -6.06
CA SER A 91 -16.11 -9.76 -4.99
C SER A 91 -14.96 -10.67 -5.45
N SER A 92 -14.27 -10.30 -6.54
CA SER A 92 -13.06 -11.00 -7.00
C SER A 92 -11.85 -10.70 -6.13
N VAL A 93 -11.85 -9.55 -5.47
CA VAL A 93 -10.91 -9.16 -4.40
C VAL A 93 -11.68 -8.64 -3.21
N ASP A 94 -11.02 -8.52 -2.06
CA ASP A 94 -11.65 -8.11 -0.82
C ASP A 94 -11.26 -6.68 -0.41
N LEU A 95 -10.04 -6.23 -0.78
CA LEU A 95 -9.56 -4.87 -0.51
C LEU A 95 -8.42 -4.46 -1.44
N PHE A 96 -8.11 -3.16 -1.44
CA PHE A 96 -6.90 -2.54 -2.01
C PHE A 96 -6.56 -1.24 -1.28
N LEU A 97 -5.35 -0.70 -1.48
CA LEU A 97 -4.92 0.58 -0.91
C LEU A 97 -5.24 1.72 -1.87
N SER A 98 -5.95 2.76 -1.38
CA SER A 98 -6.25 3.98 -2.14
C SER A 98 -6.57 5.14 -1.20
N SER A 99 -6.93 6.29 -1.76
CA SER A 99 -7.61 7.36 -1.04
C SER A 99 -9.09 7.38 -1.40
N GLU A 100 -9.95 7.68 -0.44
CA GLU A 100 -11.40 7.84 -0.69
C GLU A 100 -11.67 8.87 -1.79
N SER A 101 -10.90 9.98 -1.80
CA SER A 101 -11.01 11.03 -2.81
C SER A 101 -10.67 10.58 -4.24
N TRP A 102 -10.07 9.41 -4.40
CA TRP A 102 -9.73 8.83 -5.69
C TRP A 102 -10.73 7.76 -6.16
N ILE A 103 -11.72 7.43 -5.35
CA ILE A 103 -12.73 6.41 -5.65
C ILE A 103 -13.91 7.04 -6.40
N SER A 104 -14.33 6.41 -7.48
CA SER A 104 -15.38 6.95 -8.35
C SER A 104 -16.77 6.94 -7.69
N LYS A 105 -17.06 5.94 -6.85
CA LYS A 105 -18.31 5.79 -6.09
C LYS A 105 -18.03 5.37 -4.64
N PRO A 106 -17.61 6.30 -3.77
CA PRO A 106 -17.21 5.97 -2.40
C PRO A 106 -18.29 5.24 -1.60
N SER A 107 -19.55 5.63 -1.74
CA SER A 107 -20.68 5.01 -1.03
C SER A 107 -20.88 3.51 -1.31
N SER A 108 -20.18 2.95 -2.29
CA SER A 108 -20.24 1.52 -2.65
C SER A 108 -19.27 0.66 -1.86
N PHE A 109 -18.42 1.23 -1.03
CA PHE A 109 -17.33 0.54 -0.36
C PHE A 109 -17.24 0.93 1.12
N LEU A 110 -16.43 0.19 1.87
CA LEU A 110 -16.03 0.53 3.24
C LEU A 110 -14.59 1.07 3.19
N PHE A 111 -14.27 1.97 4.12
CA PHE A 111 -12.96 2.59 4.23
C PHE A 111 -12.43 2.40 5.65
N SER A 112 -11.19 1.94 5.77
CA SER A 112 -10.52 1.84 7.06
C SER A 112 -10.13 3.22 7.59
N GLU A 113 -9.68 3.26 8.84
CA GLU A 113 -8.88 4.37 9.35
C GLU A 113 -7.64 4.60 8.48
N GLU A 114 -7.02 5.78 8.64
CA GLU A 114 -5.87 6.20 7.86
C GLU A 114 -4.63 5.34 8.15
N LEU A 115 -4.10 4.67 7.12
CA LEU A 115 -2.78 4.05 7.21
C LEU A 115 -1.68 5.12 7.28
N ILE A 116 -1.73 6.13 6.38
CA ILE A 116 -0.79 7.25 6.34
C ILE A 116 -1.33 8.45 5.56
N LYS A 117 -0.90 9.64 5.95
CA LYS A 117 -1.03 10.85 5.12
C LYS A 117 -0.09 10.77 3.93
N HIS A 118 -0.64 10.90 2.75
CA HIS A 118 0.08 10.90 1.50
C HIS A 118 0.25 12.34 1.03
N GLU A 119 1.36 12.95 1.43
CA GLU A 119 1.72 14.32 1.09
C GLU A 119 2.58 14.35 -0.17
N SER A 120 2.18 15.14 -1.15
CA SER A 120 2.92 15.31 -2.40
C SER A 120 3.56 16.70 -2.45
N TYR A 121 4.79 16.72 -2.91
CA TYR A 121 5.62 17.91 -3.06
C TYR A 121 6.08 18.06 -4.51
N ILE A 122 6.53 19.26 -4.85
CA ILE A 122 7.27 19.48 -6.08
C ILE A 122 8.76 19.22 -5.83
N TYR A 123 9.39 18.60 -6.78
CA TYR A 123 10.82 18.32 -6.79
C TYR A 123 11.48 18.99 -7.99
N SER A 124 12.71 19.47 -7.80
CA SER A 124 13.52 20.12 -8.82
C SER A 124 14.99 19.69 -8.67
N THR A 125 15.81 19.92 -9.70
CA THR A 125 17.28 19.84 -9.63
C THR A 125 17.91 21.19 -9.30
N THR A 126 17.07 22.24 -9.14
CA THR A 126 17.45 23.59 -8.70
C THR A 126 16.82 23.85 -7.34
N ASN A 127 17.53 24.54 -6.46
CA ASN A 127 17.02 24.89 -5.14
C ASN A 127 15.81 25.81 -5.24
N PHE A 128 14.85 25.61 -4.33
CA PHE A 128 13.70 26.52 -4.18
C PHE A 128 14.10 27.72 -3.31
N GLU A 129 13.80 28.91 -3.78
CA GLU A 129 13.97 30.16 -3.01
C GLU A 129 12.78 30.41 -2.06
N GLY A 130 11.66 29.73 -2.27
CA GLY A 130 10.43 29.85 -1.50
C GLY A 130 9.45 28.70 -1.82
N PRO A 131 8.21 28.81 -1.35
CA PRO A 131 7.17 27.83 -1.68
C PRO A 131 6.93 27.77 -3.19
N PHE A 132 6.61 26.58 -3.69
CA PHE A 132 6.19 26.45 -5.08
C PHE A 132 4.79 27.03 -5.27
N VAL A 133 4.67 28.03 -6.12
CA VAL A 133 3.42 28.72 -6.46
C VAL A 133 3.15 28.46 -7.95
N PRO A 134 2.07 27.73 -8.32
CA PRO A 134 1.82 27.38 -9.71
C PRO A 134 1.71 28.59 -10.65
N GLU A 135 1.12 29.71 -10.18
CA GLU A 135 0.96 30.95 -10.95
C GLU A 135 2.29 31.58 -11.36
N GLU A 136 3.34 31.39 -10.59
CA GLU A 136 4.68 31.92 -10.84
C GLU A 136 5.53 31.00 -11.71
N ASN A 137 5.04 29.78 -11.96
CA ASN A 137 5.73 28.75 -12.71
C ASN A 137 5.01 28.37 -14.03
N VAL A 138 4.20 29.29 -14.56
CA VAL A 138 3.60 29.15 -15.89
C VAL A 138 4.70 29.09 -16.96
N SER A 139 4.43 28.35 -18.03
CA SER A 139 5.39 28.02 -19.10
C SER A 139 6.52 27.08 -18.67
N SER A 140 6.46 26.50 -17.47
CA SER A 140 7.31 25.39 -17.06
C SER A 140 6.63 24.04 -17.34
N SER A 141 7.39 22.98 -17.18
CA SER A 141 6.92 21.59 -17.34
C SER A 141 7.00 20.80 -16.03
N ILE A 142 5.96 20.00 -15.74
CA ILE A 142 5.91 19.13 -14.57
C ILE A 142 5.78 17.68 -15.00
N CYS A 143 6.76 16.86 -14.62
CA CYS A 143 6.66 15.41 -14.73
C CYS A 143 5.61 14.89 -13.76
N THR A 144 4.64 14.13 -14.28
CA THR A 144 3.52 13.54 -13.54
C THR A 144 3.41 12.05 -13.79
N ARG A 145 2.62 11.37 -12.96
CA ARG A 145 2.30 9.96 -13.17
C ARG A 145 1.10 9.83 -14.11
N TYR A 146 1.26 9.05 -15.18
CA TYR A 146 0.18 8.77 -16.13
C TYR A 146 -1.05 8.19 -15.42
N GLY A 147 -2.23 8.73 -15.73
CA GLY A 147 -3.51 8.30 -15.14
C GLY A 147 -3.76 8.78 -13.70
N PHE A 148 -2.86 9.62 -13.13
CA PHE A 148 -3.09 10.25 -11.83
C PHE A 148 -3.69 11.65 -11.99
N VAL A 149 -4.54 12.04 -11.03
CA VAL A 149 -5.15 13.35 -10.96
C VAL A 149 -4.42 14.18 -9.89
N TYR A 150 -4.17 15.45 -10.21
CA TYR A 150 -3.50 16.40 -9.32
C TYR A 150 -4.38 17.65 -9.16
N PRO A 151 -5.41 17.63 -8.30
CA PRO A 151 -6.43 18.69 -8.24
C PRO A 151 -5.85 20.09 -8.09
N ALA A 152 -4.78 20.26 -7.33
CA ALA A 152 -4.11 21.55 -7.13
C ALA A 152 -3.39 22.07 -8.38
N LEU A 153 -3.04 21.20 -9.33
CA LEU A 153 -2.33 21.57 -10.58
C LEU A 153 -3.22 21.50 -11.82
N THR A 154 -4.32 20.75 -11.78
CA THR A 154 -5.25 20.59 -12.91
C THR A 154 -5.68 21.93 -13.51
N PRO A 155 -6.01 23.00 -12.73
CA PRO A 155 -6.38 24.30 -13.29
C PRO A 155 -5.28 24.97 -14.10
N TYR A 156 -4.04 24.54 -13.96
CA TYR A 156 -2.88 25.10 -14.68
C TYR A 156 -2.45 24.23 -15.87
N PHE A 157 -2.79 22.94 -15.85
CA PHE A 157 -2.52 22.05 -17.00
C PHE A 157 -3.48 22.29 -18.17
N ASP A 158 -4.72 22.65 -17.87
CA ASP A 158 -5.81 22.73 -18.85
C ASP A 158 -6.03 24.17 -19.40
N ARG A 159 -5.13 25.13 -19.11
CA ARG A 159 -5.22 26.50 -19.63
C ARG A 159 -4.80 26.56 -21.09
N GLU A 160 -5.45 27.37 -21.86
CA GLU A 160 -5.05 27.68 -23.26
C GLU A 160 -3.80 28.57 -23.30
N GLU A 161 -3.68 29.50 -22.35
CA GLU A 161 -2.55 30.42 -22.22
C GLU A 161 -2.00 30.34 -20.77
N ASN A 162 -0.69 30.60 -20.63
CA ASN A 162 -0.01 30.56 -19.33
C ASN A 162 -0.24 29.24 -18.60
N ASN A 163 -0.14 28.12 -19.32
CA ASN A 163 -0.25 26.78 -18.77
C ASN A 163 1.08 26.30 -18.16
N ILE A 164 0.97 25.24 -17.39
CA ILE A 164 2.09 24.39 -16.99
C ILE A 164 2.00 23.12 -17.84
N ASP A 165 3.07 22.79 -18.56
CA ASP A 165 3.10 21.60 -19.41
C ASP A 165 3.11 20.33 -18.57
N ARG A 166 2.11 19.51 -18.76
CA ARG A 166 2.03 18.20 -18.11
C ARG A 166 2.79 17.15 -18.91
N VAL A 167 3.82 16.53 -18.30
CA VAL A 167 4.63 15.49 -18.92
C VAL A 167 4.42 14.16 -18.19
N ASP A 168 3.60 13.30 -18.76
CA ASP A 168 3.22 12.03 -18.13
C ASP A 168 4.29 10.94 -18.26
N SER A 169 4.45 10.17 -17.21
CA SER A 169 5.38 9.05 -17.10
C SER A 169 4.72 7.80 -16.52
N SER A 170 5.19 6.63 -16.92
CA SER A 170 4.66 5.34 -16.45
C SER A 170 5.12 4.96 -15.04
N SER A 171 6.19 5.57 -14.49
CA SER A 171 6.73 5.24 -13.16
C SER A 171 7.38 6.42 -12.47
N GLN A 172 7.43 6.40 -11.14
CA GLN A 172 8.15 7.39 -10.32
C GLN A 172 9.66 7.42 -10.69
N SER A 173 10.25 6.25 -10.92
CA SER A 173 11.65 6.14 -11.31
C SER A 173 11.93 6.81 -12.67
N THR A 174 10.99 6.69 -13.61
CA THR A 174 11.07 7.40 -14.91
C THR A 174 10.91 8.91 -14.73
N MET A 175 10.00 9.35 -13.84
CA MET A 175 9.84 10.78 -13.53
C MET A 175 11.15 11.37 -12.98
N ALA A 176 11.80 10.71 -12.00
CA ALA A 176 13.07 11.15 -11.47
C ALA A 176 14.18 11.17 -12.54
N MET A 177 14.20 10.19 -13.45
CA MET A 177 15.12 10.16 -14.58
C MET A 177 14.88 11.30 -15.57
N MET A 178 13.62 11.64 -15.85
CA MET A 178 13.27 12.75 -16.73
C MET A 178 13.67 14.08 -16.10
N LEU A 179 13.38 14.27 -14.81
CA LEU A 179 13.79 15.45 -14.05
C LEU A 179 15.32 15.60 -14.03
N SER A 180 16.06 14.53 -13.73
CA SER A 180 17.53 14.55 -13.69
C SER A 180 18.20 14.86 -15.03
N ARG A 181 17.47 14.68 -16.14
CA ARG A 181 17.92 14.96 -17.51
C ARG A 181 17.36 16.26 -18.09
N GLY A 182 16.65 17.05 -17.30
CA GLY A 182 16.05 18.31 -17.73
C GLY A 182 14.94 18.14 -18.79
N ARG A 183 14.25 16.99 -18.79
CA ARG A 183 13.10 16.76 -19.68
C ARG A 183 11.80 17.33 -19.14
N CYS A 184 11.79 17.69 -17.89
CA CYS A 184 10.81 18.52 -17.21
C CYS A 184 11.53 19.36 -16.16
N ASP A 185 11.01 20.53 -15.87
CA ASP A 185 11.59 21.48 -14.91
C ASP A 185 11.33 21.02 -13.48
N PHE A 186 10.19 20.40 -13.29
CA PHE A 186 9.71 19.91 -12.00
C PHE A 186 9.18 18.47 -12.09
N ALA A 187 9.01 17.83 -10.93
CA ALA A 187 8.26 16.58 -10.80
C ALA A 187 7.38 16.62 -9.55
N ILE A 188 6.14 16.14 -9.63
CA ILE A 188 5.30 15.97 -8.44
C ILE A 188 5.32 14.54 -7.95
N MET A 189 5.75 14.33 -6.70
CA MET A 189 5.79 13.02 -6.06
C MET A 189 5.39 13.11 -4.61
N ASN A 190 4.87 11.99 -4.09
CA ASN A 190 4.78 11.82 -2.65
C ASN A 190 6.19 11.73 -2.04
N GLU A 191 6.36 12.24 -0.83
CA GLU A 191 7.63 12.28 -0.12
C GLU A 191 8.29 10.90 0.01
N HIS A 192 7.55 9.88 0.42
CA HIS A 192 8.08 8.53 0.59
C HIS A 192 8.49 7.88 -0.74
N ASN A 193 7.69 8.11 -1.80
CA ASN A 193 8.05 7.65 -3.14
C ASN A 193 9.31 8.36 -3.67
N ALA A 194 9.41 9.67 -3.45
CA ALA A 194 10.57 10.46 -3.86
C ALA A 194 11.84 9.95 -3.17
N ARG A 195 11.79 9.70 -1.85
CA ARG A 195 12.92 9.10 -1.11
C ARG A 195 13.32 7.75 -1.69
N SER A 196 12.38 6.82 -1.86
CA SER A 196 12.69 5.48 -2.36
C SER A 196 13.27 5.47 -3.76
N VAL A 197 13.00 6.52 -4.57
CA VAL A 197 13.44 6.60 -5.98
C VAL A 197 14.66 7.49 -6.14
N MET A 198 14.65 8.72 -5.60
CA MET A 198 15.69 9.72 -5.86
C MET A 198 17.00 9.45 -5.10
N PHE A 199 16.94 8.64 -4.04
CA PHE A 199 18.13 8.18 -3.32
C PHE A 199 18.75 6.89 -3.89
N ASP A 200 18.18 6.34 -4.97
CA ASP A 200 18.80 5.23 -5.72
C ASP A 200 20.21 5.63 -6.20
N PRO A 201 21.23 4.76 -6.07
CA PRO A 201 22.60 5.04 -6.50
C PRO A 201 22.76 5.54 -7.94
N LYS A 202 21.85 5.18 -8.85
CA LYS A 202 21.87 5.68 -10.24
C LYS A 202 21.68 7.21 -10.37
N PHE A 203 21.17 7.86 -9.35
CA PHE A 203 21.02 9.33 -9.28
C PHE A 203 22.10 9.98 -8.41
N CYS A 204 23.22 9.30 -8.15
CA CYS A 204 24.27 9.78 -7.28
C CYS A 204 24.81 11.17 -7.72
N SER A 205 24.96 11.41 -9.03
CA SER A 205 25.43 12.68 -9.57
C SER A 205 24.39 13.81 -9.61
N THR A 206 23.14 13.52 -9.23
CA THR A 206 22.05 14.50 -9.28
C THR A 206 21.69 14.95 -7.87
N GLU A 207 21.66 16.27 -7.67
CA GLU A 207 21.09 16.87 -6.48
C GLU A 207 19.61 17.11 -6.71
N PHE A 208 18.78 16.68 -5.75
CA PHE A 208 17.34 16.90 -5.80
C PHE A 208 16.91 17.73 -4.60
N TYR A 209 16.00 18.64 -4.85
CA TYR A 209 15.41 19.55 -3.85
C TYR A 209 13.91 19.29 -3.80
N GLN A 210 13.33 19.44 -2.62
CA GLN A 210 11.90 19.35 -2.36
C GLN A 210 11.35 20.74 -2.09
N SER A 211 10.16 21.08 -2.62
CA SER A 211 9.49 22.33 -2.31
C SER A 211 9.19 22.43 -0.80
N PRO A 212 9.29 23.61 -0.19
CA PRO A 212 8.97 23.79 1.22
C PRO A 212 7.51 23.52 1.57
N ASN A 213 6.61 23.65 0.59
CA ASN A 213 5.17 23.51 0.78
C ASN A 213 4.62 22.19 0.20
N VAL A 214 3.62 21.66 0.88
CA VAL A 214 2.81 20.53 0.39
C VAL A 214 1.88 21.02 -0.72
N ILE A 215 1.87 20.32 -1.85
CA ILE A 215 0.98 20.64 -2.99
C ILE A 215 -0.33 19.86 -2.88
N SER A 216 -0.29 18.64 -2.37
CA SER A 216 -1.48 17.80 -2.20
C SER A 216 -1.33 16.93 -0.97
N ARG A 217 -2.43 16.76 -0.24
CA ARG A 217 -2.50 15.87 0.93
C ARG A 217 -3.75 15.04 0.84
N VAL A 218 -3.60 13.72 0.92
CA VAL A 218 -4.71 12.76 0.99
C VAL A 218 -4.39 11.67 2.01
N SER A 219 -5.42 11.05 2.57
CA SER A 219 -5.28 9.87 3.42
C SER A 219 -5.27 8.62 2.56
N LEU A 220 -4.26 7.75 2.71
CA LEU A 220 -4.30 6.40 2.18
C LEU A 220 -4.94 5.48 3.19
N VAL A 221 -5.96 4.77 2.75
CA VAL A 221 -6.82 3.87 3.50
C VAL A 221 -6.98 2.54 2.78
N PHE A 222 -7.38 1.51 3.48
CA PHE A 222 -7.83 0.29 2.83
C PHE A 222 -9.27 0.46 2.37
N VAL A 223 -9.49 0.31 1.06
CA VAL A 223 -10.83 0.29 0.46
C VAL A 223 -11.29 -1.16 0.43
N ILE A 224 -12.40 -1.44 1.08
CA ILE A 224 -12.88 -2.80 1.37
C ILE A 224 -14.25 -2.97 0.71
N ARG A 225 -14.51 -4.15 0.13
CA ARG A 225 -15.81 -4.45 -0.48
C ARG A 225 -16.95 -4.31 0.53
N SER A 226 -18.08 -3.82 0.08
CA SER A 226 -19.30 -3.73 0.90
C SER A 226 -19.70 -5.10 1.47
N GLY A 227 -20.27 -5.09 2.68
CA GLY A 227 -20.67 -6.33 3.38
C GLY A 227 -19.55 -7.08 4.10
N PHE A 228 -18.28 -6.59 4.05
CA PHE A 228 -17.18 -7.21 4.78
C PHE A 228 -16.81 -6.41 6.04
N THR A 229 -17.83 -6.06 6.83
CA THR A 229 -17.70 -5.22 8.05
C THR A 229 -16.77 -5.85 9.09
N SER A 230 -16.82 -7.16 9.27
CA SER A 230 -15.93 -7.84 10.23
C SER A 230 -14.44 -7.73 9.87
N LEU A 231 -14.09 -7.46 8.62
CA LEU A 231 -12.70 -7.22 8.20
C LEU A 231 -12.25 -5.81 8.56
N ILE A 232 -13.12 -4.80 8.32
CA ILE A 232 -12.76 -3.40 8.63
C ILE A 232 -12.53 -3.20 10.11
N ASP A 233 -13.37 -3.75 10.99
CA ASP A 233 -13.20 -3.65 12.45
C ASP A 233 -11.83 -4.20 12.90
N LYS A 234 -11.42 -5.34 12.33
CA LYS A 234 -10.11 -5.94 12.62
C LYS A 234 -8.96 -5.09 12.10
N ILE A 235 -9.09 -4.57 10.89
CA ILE A 235 -8.08 -3.69 10.28
C ILE A 235 -7.92 -2.42 11.11
N ASP A 236 -9.00 -1.77 11.53
CA ASP A 236 -8.94 -0.51 12.27
C ASP A 236 -8.32 -0.69 13.67
N ILE A 237 -8.65 -1.78 14.36
CA ILE A 237 -8.00 -2.12 15.64
C ILE A 237 -6.49 -2.33 15.43
N ALA A 238 -6.11 -3.09 14.40
CA ALA A 238 -4.71 -3.36 14.11
C ALA A 238 -3.96 -2.10 13.62
N LEU A 239 -4.61 -1.21 12.83
CA LEU A 239 -4.04 0.07 12.41
C LEU A 239 -3.72 0.96 13.60
N LYS A 240 -4.63 1.06 14.55
CA LYS A 240 -4.40 1.81 15.79
C LYS A 240 -3.15 1.29 16.51
N HIS A 241 -3.05 -0.01 16.71
CA HIS A 241 -1.89 -0.61 17.36
C HIS A 241 -0.60 -0.43 16.56
N PHE A 242 -0.64 -0.61 15.22
CA PHE A 242 0.50 -0.41 14.31
C PHE A 242 1.05 1.02 14.37
N VAL A 243 0.16 2.01 14.57
CA VAL A 243 0.53 3.42 14.76
C VAL A 243 1.11 3.66 16.16
N GLU A 244 0.38 3.27 17.21
CA GLU A 244 0.73 3.54 18.61
C GLU A 244 2.02 2.85 19.05
N SER A 245 2.29 1.65 18.51
CA SER A 245 3.55 0.92 18.77
C SER A 245 4.77 1.47 18.03
N GLY A 246 4.60 2.43 17.11
CA GLY A 246 5.67 2.95 16.26
C GLY A 246 6.07 2.04 15.09
N GLN A 247 5.47 0.86 14.96
CA GLN A 247 5.79 -0.09 13.89
C GLN A 247 5.55 0.49 12.51
N ARG A 248 4.52 1.34 12.36
CA ARG A 248 4.26 2.06 11.11
C ARG A 248 5.47 2.89 10.67
N GLN A 249 6.01 3.69 11.57
CA GLN A 249 7.17 4.55 11.28
C GLN A 249 8.41 3.71 10.91
N LEU A 250 8.71 2.69 11.69
CA LEU A 250 9.82 1.77 11.42
C LEU A 250 9.68 1.07 10.07
N SER A 251 8.47 0.69 9.68
CA SER A 251 8.20 0.08 8.39
C SER A 251 8.43 1.06 7.24
N PHE A 252 7.95 2.31 7.36
CA PHE A 252 8.24 3.34 6.35
C PHE A 252 9.73 3.60 6.20
N GLU A 253 10.47 3.74 7.29
CA GLU A 253 11.92 3.93 7.28
C GLU A 253 12.66 2.76 6.61
N ARG A 254 12.22 1.53 6.85
CA ARG A 254 12.78 0.34 6.23
C ARG A 254 12.62 0.35 4.71
N HIS A 255 11.49 0.79 4.20
CA HIS A 255 11.14 0.71 2.78
C HIS A 255 11.41 2.00 1.97
N SER A 256 11.55 3.16 2.62
CA SER A 256 11.86 4.44 1.95
C SER A 256 13.18 5.08 2.39
N GLY A 257 13.80 4.54 3.45
CA GLY A 257 14.97 5.16 4.07
C GLY A 257 14.62 6.38 4.92
N VAL A 258 15.61 6.87 5.65
CA VAL A 258 15.53 8.04 6.55
C VAL A 258 16.13 9.31 5.93
N ASN A 259 16.64 9.21 4.71
CA ASN A 259 17.30 10.33 4.03
C ASN A 259 16.32 11.49 3.79
N GLN A 260 16.84 12.70 3.82
CA GLN A 260 16.07 13.93 3.66
C GLN A 260 16.56 14.74 2.44
N PHE A 261 15.69 15.60 1.92
CA PHE A 261 16.06 16.57 0.90
C PHE A 261 16.59 17.87 1.53
N PRO A 262 17.53 18.60 0.87
CA PRO A 262 18.08 18.28 -0.44
C PRO A 262 18.96 17.01 -0.39
N LYS A 263 18.85 16.18 -1.47
CA LYS A 263 19.74 15.05 -1.62
C LYS A 263 21.10 15.55 -2.08
N ALA A 264 22.13 15.33 -1.26
CA ALA A 264 23.49 15.64 -1.62
C ALA A 264 23.99 14.77 -2.80
N LYS A 265 24.90 15.35 -3.59
CA LYS A 265 25.69 14.57 -4.57
C LYS A 265 26.61 13.58 -3.85
N CYS A 266 27.02 12.51 -4.52
CA CYS A 266 27.96 11.54 -3.96
C CYS A 266 29.31 12.12 -3.56
#